data_0d3ca2685d81608f79288f3f9559e4bb
#
_entry.id   0d3ca2685d81608f79288f3f9559e4bb
#
_cell.length_a   1.000
_cell.length_b   1.000
_cell.length_c   1.000
_cell.angle_alpha   90.00
_cell.angle_beta   90.00
_cell.angle_gamma   90.00
#
_symmetry.space_group_name_H-M   'P 1'
#
loop_
_entity.id
_entity.type
_entity.pdbx_description
1 polymer ?
#
loop_
_entity_poly.entity_id
_entity_poly.type
_entity_poly.pdbx_seq_one_letter_code
_entity_poly.pdbx_strand_id
1 'polypeptide(L)'
;VAEPKKRRAATEATVSPSPARALIDDLARRLSVSQDGRPTVAILLPCYNEAATIAETVSAFRASMPEATLYVYDNNSTDGTAEIARAAGAVVRHERYQGKGNVVRRMFADIDADIYVMADGDMTYDPTAAPALVDLLVRDQLDMVVGARVDSEEAAYRRGHRLGNALFNRITFAMFGSPFKDIFSGYRVFSRRFAKSFPAASSGFEIEAELTVHALDLKLRTDEVPLPYGRRPENSHSKLKTYRDGARILWTLVNMYRAVQPLRFYGLIAAALFLASLGLAAPIIQTYLETGLVPRFPTAILSAAVMQLAVLMLVCGLIVDAVSGGRREMKRMRYLELKALAPPSRDQPPAR
;
A
#
# COMPACT_ATOMS: atom_id res chain seq x y z
N VAL A 1 43.74 75.25 -11.24
CA VAL A 1 44.25 73.94 -11.53
C VAL A 1 43.83 73.03 -10.35
N ALA A 2 42.80 72.22 -10.47
CA ALA A 2 42.29 71.27 -9.43
C ALA A 2 42.51 69.87 -9.90
N GLU A 3 43.19 69.03 -9.12
CA GLU A 3 43.41 67.63 -9.32
C GLU A 3 42.15 66.82 -8.97
N PRO A 4 41.85 65.76 -9.69
CA PRO A 4 40.70 64.89 -9.39
C PRO A 4 41.03 63.86 -8.33
N LYS A 5 40.16 63.74 -7.29
CA LYS A 5 40.18 62.70 -6.25
C LYS A 5 39.93 61.35 -6.84
N LYS A 6 40.89 60.42 -6.67
CA LYS A 6 40.73 58.98 -6.89
C LYS A 6 39.67 58.39 -5.95
N ARG A 7 38.55 57.81 -6.50
CA ARG A 7 37.62 56.95 -5.79
C ARG A 7 38.33 55.65 -5.48
N ARG A 8 38.43 55.28 -4.20
CA ARG A 8 38.80 53.93 -3.73
C ARG A 8 37.63 52.98 -3.99
N ALA A 9 37.85 51.93 -4.76
CA ALA A 9 36.97 50.80 -4.87
C ALA A 9 36.93 50.07 -3.51
N ALA A 10 35.78 49.98 -2.91
CA ALA A 10 35.56 49.15 -1.73
C ALA A 10 35.59 47.66 -2.16
N THR A 11 36.57 46.94 -1.69
CA THR A 11 36.65 45.47 -1.82
C THR A 11 35.57 44.85 -0.93
N GLU A 12 34.53 44.31 -1.52
CA GLU A 12 33.57 43.49 -0.79
C GLU A 12 34.30 42.27 -0.21
N ALA A 13 34.48 42.27 1.10
CA ALA A 13 34.96 41.13 1.83
C ALA A 13 33.86 40.02 1.82
N THR A 14 34.10 38.94 1.11
CA THR A 14 33.30 37.72 1.20
C THR A 14 33.40 37.18 2.63
N VAL A 15 32.38 37.47 3.44
CA VAL A 15 32.25 36.93 4.79
C VAL A 15 31.98 35.44 4.65
N SER A 16 32.92 34.59 5.04
CA SER A 16 32.68 33.14 5.12
C SER A 16 31.51 32.86 6.06
N PRO A 17 30.59 31.94 5.70
CA PRO A 17 29.44 31.65 6.52
C PRO A 17 29.89 31.16 7.90
N SER A 18 29.22 31.64 8.95
CA SER A 18 29.53 31.20 10.32
C SER A 18 29.36 29.70 10.48
N PRO A 19 30.12 29.02 11.37
CA PRO A 19 30.00 27.59 11.61
C PRO A 19 28.57 27.16 11.93
N ALA A 20 27.78 27.99 12.60
CA ALA A 20 26.37 27.77 12.89
C ALA A 20 25.50 27.73 11.61
N ARG A 21 25.80 28.57 10.63
CA ARG A 21 25.08 28.63 9.36
C ARG A 21 25.40 27.39 8.49
N ALA A 22 26.65 26.95 8.47
CA ALA A 22 27.08 25.72 7.81
C ALA A 22 26.40 24.47 8.41
N LEU A 23 26.24 24.45 9.75
CA LEU A 23 25.53 23.38 10.43
C LEU A 23 24.02 23.38 10.12
N ILE A 24 23.40 24.56 10.05
CA ILE A 24 21.98 24.71 9.68
C ILE A 24 21.77 24.30 8.23
N ASP A 25 22.68 24.66 7.32
CA ASP A 25 22.60 24.25 5.90
C ASP A 25 22.85 22.75 5.70
N ASP A 26 23.69 22.12 6.53
CA ASP A 26 23.90 20.67 6.53
C ASP A 26 22.68 19.93 7.12
N LEU A 27 22.10 20.45 8.20
CA LEU A 27 20.85 19.95 8.77
C LEU A 27 19.67 20.09 7.79
N ALA A 28 19.57 21.23 7.08
CA ALA A 28 18.53 21.43 6.07
C ALA A 28 18.68 20.45 4.90
N ARG A 29 19.92 20.17 4.47
CA ARG A 29 20.20 19.13 3.47
C ARG A 29 19.87 17.72 3.96
N ARG A 30 20.13 17.41 5.22
CA ARG A 30 19.78 16.11 5.84
C ARG A 30 18.29 15.96 6.10
N LEU A 31 17.55 17.05 6.28
CA LEU A 31 16.11 17.05 6.57
C LEU A 31 15.23 17.06 5.30
N SER A 32 15.80 16.84 4.10
CA SER A 32 15.07 16.70 2.83
C SER A 32 14.04 17.80 2.55
N VAL A 33 14.28 19.02 3.04
CA VAL A 33 13.47 20.17 2.64
C VAL A 33 14.01 20.66 1.31
N SER A 34 13.29 20.42 0.23
CA SER A 34 13.58 21.03 -1.07
C SER A 34 13.78 22.53 -0.88
N GLN A 35 14.92 23.09 -1.33
CA GLN A 35 15.22 24.51 -1.21
C GLN A 35 14.22 25.41 -1.95
N ASP A 36 13.40 24.81 -2.86
CA ASP A 36 12.40 25.51 -3.68
C ASP A 36 10.96 25.35 -3.17
N GLY A 37 10.73 24.75 -2.01
CA GLY A 37 9.38 24.53 -1.48
C GLY A 37 8.55 23.47 -2.24
N ARG A 38 9.11 22.81 -3.27
CA ARG A 38 8.47 21.72 -3.98
C ARG A 38 8.62 20.39 -3.21
N PRO A 39 7.60 19.53 -3.20
CA PRO A 39 7.71 18.24 -2.54
C PRO A 39 8.73 17.33 -3.24
N THR A 40 9.54 16.64 -2.46
CA THR A 40 10.46 15.61 -2.97
C THR A 40 9.69 14.37 -3.40
N VAL A 41 9.96 13.86 -4.62
CA VAL A 41 9.29 12.68 -5.17
C VAL A 41 10.29 11.54 -5.33
N ALA A 42 9.95 10.37 -4.81
CA ALA A 42 10.69 9.13 -5.03
C ALA A 42 9.88 8.15 -5.87
N ILE A 43 10.44 7.67 -6.98
CA ILE A 43 9.87 6.60 -7.78
C ILE A 43 10.44 5.27 -7.31
N LEU A 44 9.59 4.30 -7.03
CA LEU A 44 9.91 3.03 -6.42
C LEU A 44 9.55 1.89 -7.37
N LEU A 45 10.55 1.17 -7.86
CA LEU A 45 10.39 0.01 -8.75
C LEU A 45 10.90 -1.26 -8.05
N PRO A 46 10.00 -2.08 -7.47
CA PRO A 46 10.35 -3.42 -7.00
C PRO A 46 10.57 -4.34 -8.19
N CYS A 47 11.75 -4.97 -8.30
CA CYS A 47 12.14 -5.78 -9.45
C CYS A 47 12.62 -7.18 -9.06
N TYR A 48 12.22 -8.17 -9.86
CA TYR A 48 12.70 -9.54 -9.79
C TYR A 48 12.69 -10.16 -11.18
N ASN A 49 13.88 -10.36 -11.79
CA ASN A 49 14.06 -10.86 -13.16
C ASN A 49 13.24 -10.06 -14.19
N GLU A 50 13.58 -8.77 -14.34
CA GLU A 50 12.96 -7.82 -15.27
C GLU A 50 13.99 -7.22 -16.24
N ALA A 51 15.08 -7.94 -16.55
CA ALA A 51 16.15 -7.47 -17.43
C ALA A 51 15.65 -6.99 -18.80
N ALA A 52 14.57 -7.61 -19.30
CA ALA A 52 14.00 -7.28 -20.61
C ALA A 52 13.32 -5.90 -20.66
N THR A 53 12.86 -5.38 -19.52
CA THR A 53 11.96 -4.19 -19.46
C THR A 53 12.52 -3.05 -18.62
N ILE A 54 13.40 -3.36 -17.68
CA ILE A 54 13.80 -2.38 -16.65
C ILE A 54 14.49 -1.14 -17.22
N ALA A 55 15.31 -1.26 -18.27
CA ALA A 55 15.97 -0.12 -18.89
C ALA A 55 14.99 0.88 -19.47
N GLU A 56 13.98 0.36 -20.20
CA GLU A 56 12.92 1.16 -20.80
C GLU A 56 12.04 1.80 -19.71
N THR A 57 11.64 1.01 -18.69
CA THR A 57 10.86 1.50 -17.55
C THR A 57 11.56 2.67 -16.85
N VAL A 58 12.87 2.53 -16.54
CA VAL A 58 13.66 3.58 -15.89
C VAL A 58 13.74 4.82 -16.78
N SER A 59 14.02 4.65 -18.09
CA SER A 59 14.14 5.76 -19.03
C SER A 59 12.81 6.52 -19.18
N ALA A 60 11.68 5.82 -19.27
CA ALA A 60 10.36 6.40 -19.42
C ALA A 60 9.93 7.17 -18.16
N PHE A 61 10.16 6.63 -16.95
CA PHE A 61 9.90 7.37 -15.71
C PHE A 61 10.78 8.59 -15.55
N ARG A 62 12.06 8.51 -15.93
CA ARG A 62 12.96 9.69 -15.90
C ARG A 62 12.55 10.76 -16.89
N ALA A 63 12.00 10.38 -18.04
CA ALA A 63 11.49 11.33 -19.02
C ALA A 63 10.21 12.03 -18.51
N SER A 64 9.31 11.29 -17.86
CA SER A 64 8.05 11.84 -17.34
C SER A 64 8.23 12.65 -16.04
N MET A 65 9.21 12.32 -15.20
CA MET A 65 9.48 12.97 -13.91
C MET A 65 10.99 13.20 -13.70
N PRO A 66 11.62 14.12 -14.42
CA PRO A 66 13.08 14.29 -14.41
C PRO A 66 13.64 14.77 -13.06
N GLU A 67 12.83 15.42 -12.22
CA GLU A 67 13.22 15.89 -10.89
C GLU A 67 13.06 14.82 -9.79
N ALA A 68 12.38 13.69 -10.08
CA ALA A 68 12.19 12.62 -9.13
C ALA A 68 13.42 11.73 -9.00
N THR A 69 13.72 11.28 -7.79
CA THR A 69 14.74 10.24 -7.58
C THR A 69 14.16 8.86 -7.84
N LEU A 70 14.74 8.12 -8.80
CA LEU A 70 14.26 6.80 -9.17
C LEU A 70 15.07 5.70 -8.46
N TYR A 71 14.38 4.87 -7.71
CA TYR A 71 14.94 3.73 -6.98
C TYR A 71 14.46 2.42 -7.57
N VAL A 72 15.40 1.53 -7.87
CA VAL A 72 15.13 0.13 -8.21
C VAL A 72 15.61 -0.74 -7.05
N TYR A 73 14.71 -1.56 -6.51
CA TYR A 73 15.07 -2.56 -5.51
C TYR A 73 15.06 -3.93 -6.15
N ASP A 74 16.25 -4.46 -6.33
CA ASP A 74 16.46 -5.80 -6.84
C ASP A 74 16.19 -6.84 -5.74
N ASN A 75 15.35 -7.82 -6.04
CA ASN A 75 14.95 -8.86 -5.10
C ASN A 75 15.49 -10.23 -5.52
N ASN A 76 16.83 -10.35 -5.53
CA ASN A 76 17.57 -11.57 -5.93
C ASN A 76 17.38 -11.95 -7.41
N SER A 77 17.42 -10.99 -8.32
CA SER A 77 17.42 -11.27 -9.76
C SER A 77 18.70 -12.02 -10.18
N THR A 78 18.54 -12.89 -11.17
CA THR A 78 19.63 -13.70 -11.73
C THR A 78 19.91 -13.41 -13.20
N ASP A 79 19.21 -12.44 -13.78
CA ASP A 79 19.20 -12.11 -15.21
C ASP A 79 19.94 -10.80 -15.58
N GLY A 80 20.59 -10.16 -14.59
CA GLY A 80 21.28 -8.89 -14.81
C GLY A 80 20.39 -7.65 -14.63
N THR A 81 19.17 -7.78 -14.10
CA THR A 81 18.24 -6.66 -13.86
C THR A 81 18.91 -5.50 -13.12
N ALA A 82 19.69 -5.77 -12.06
CA ALA A 82 20.31 -4.75 -11.22
C ALA A 82 21.36 -3.92 -11.97
N GLU A 83 22.20 -4.56 -12.79
CA GLU A 83 23.23 -3.94 -13.62
C GLU A 83 22.61 -3.06 -14.70
N ILE A 84 21.59 -3.57 -15.38
CA ILE A 84 20.85 -2.86 -16.42
C ILE A 84 20.14 -1.62 -15.85
N ALA A 85 19.47 -1.75 -14.71
CA ALA A 85 18.81 -0.63 -14.03
C ALA A 85 19.82 0.47 -13.62
N ARG A 86 21.00 0.07 -13.12
CA ARG A 86 22.07 1.01 -12.75
C ARG A 86 22.63 1.73 -13.98
N ALA A 87 22.85 1.01 -15.08
CA ALA A 87 23.30 1.59 -16.34
C ALA A 87 22.28 2.58 -16.92
N ALA A 88 20.96 2.35 -16.72
CA ALA A 88 19.88 3.26 -17.09
C ALA A 88 19.78 4.49 -16.16
N GLY A 89 20.59 4.55 -15.08
CA GLY A 89 20.67 5.70 -14.18
C GLY A 89 19.75 5.65 -12.96
N ALA A 90 19.24 4.50 -12.58
CA ALA A 90 18.50 4.30 -11.35
C ALA A 90 19.44 4.15 -10.14
N VAL A 91 18.97 4.57 -8.96
CA VAL A 91 19.58 4.23 -7.68
C VAL A 91 19.19 2.79 -7.33
N VAL A 92 20.12 1.84 -7.52
CA VAL A 92 19.81 0.42 -7.31
C VAL A 92 20.21 0.00 -5.89
N ARG A 93 19.26 -0.63 -5.19
CA ARG A 93 19.44 -1.27 -3.89
C ARG A 93 19.00 -2.72 -3.94
N HIS A 94 19.38 -3.51 -2.95
CA HIS A 94 19.11 -4.94 -2.90
C HIS A 94 18.32 -5.31 -1.65
N GLU A 95 17.26 -6.14 -1.83
CA GLU A 95 16.52 -6.77 -0.72
C GLU A 95 16.71 -8.30 -0.79
N ARG A 96 17.38 -8.84 0.25
CA ARG A 96 17.73 -10.27 0.33
C ARG A 96 16.53 -11.19 0.55
N TYR A 97 15.48 -10.71 1.25
CA TYR A 97 14.31 -11.53 1.52
C TYR A 97 13.39 -11.51 0.31
N GLN A 98 13.20 -12.70 -0.28
CA GLN A 98 12.36 -12.84 -1.46
C GLN A 98 10.91 -12.48 -1.20
N GLY A 99 10.33 -11.65 -2.08
CA GLY A 99 8.92 -11.28 -2.09
C GLY A 99 8.68 -9.77 -2.15
N LYS A 100 7.69 -9.36 -2.94
CA LYS A 100 7.37 -7.95 -3.20
C LYS A 100 7.05 -7.16 -1.91
N GLY A 101 6.37 -7.77 -0.96
CA GLY A 101 6.07 -7.13 0.33
C GLY A 101 7.34 -6.81 1.13
N ASN A 102 8.35 -7.69 1.12
CA ASN A 102 9.63 -7.43 1.75
C ASN A 102 10.35 -6.25 1.10
N VAL A 103 10.29 -6.17 -0.23
CA VAL A 103 10.85 -5.04 -1.00
C VAL A 103 10.17 -3.73 -0.64
N VAL A 104 8.84 -3.68 -0.66
CA VAL A 104 8.06 -2.46 -0.33
C VAL A 104 8.36 -2.00 1.11
N ARG A 105 8.42 -2.94 2.06
CA ARG A 105 8.81 -2.63 3.44
C ARG A 105 10.19 -1.99 3.51
N ARG A 106 11.16 -2.52 2.77
CA ARG A 106 12.53 -2.00 2.72
C ARG A 106 12.58 -0.63 2.08
N MET A 107 11.88 -0.43 0.97
CA MET A 107 11.76 0.87 0.29
C MET A 107 11.22 1.96 1.23
N PHE A 108 10.11 1.69 1.91
CA PHE A 108 9.51 2.64 2.85
C PHE A 108 10.36 2.92 4.09
N ALA A 109 11.20 1.96 4.50
CA ALA A 109 12.15 2.16 5.60
C ALA A 109 13.33 3.03 5.18
N ASP A 110 13.93 2.73 4.03
CA ASP A 110 15.22 3.32 3.60
C ASP A 110 15.10 4.69 2.93
N ILE A 111 13.97 4.95 2.25
CA ILE A 111 13.78 6.14 1.44
C ILE A 111 12.97 7.16 2.23
N ASP A 112 13.46 8.39 2.26
CA ASP A 112 12.75 9.53 2.84
C ASP A 112 12.40 10.54 1.75
N ALA A 113 11.12 10.68 1.44
CA ALA A 113 10.57 11.59 0.45
C ALA A 113 9.20 12.09 0.91
N ASP A 114 8.69 13.15 0.32
CA ASP A 114 7.36 13.69 0.61
C ASP A 114 6.27 12.90 -0.12
N ILE A 115 6.59 12.39 -1.32
CA ILE A 115 5.69 11.63 -2.19
C ILE A 115 6.43 10.40 -2.71
N TYR A 116 5.75 9.27 -2.73
CA TYR A 116 6.24 8.00 -3.24
C TYR A 116 5.37 7.54 -4.41
N VAL A 117 5.98 7.31 -5.56
CA VAL A 117 5.34 6.73 -6.74
C VAL A 117 5.82 5.29 -6.87
N MET A 118 4.97 4.31 -6.69
CA MET A 118 5.31 2.89 -6.83
C MET A 118 4.68 2.34 -8.11
N ALA A 119 5.47 1.62 -8.90
CA ALA A 119 5.01 0.89 -10.08
C ALA A 119 5.84 -0.38 -10.28
N ASP A 120 5.31 -1.36 -11.05
CA ASP A 120 6.07 -2.56 -11.41
C ASP A 120 7.11 -2.25 -12.49
N GLY A 121 8.23 -3.00 -12.48
CA GLY A 121 9.33 -2.83 -13.44
C GLY A 121 9.12 -3.47 -14.83
N ASP A 122 7.89 -3.91 -15.14
CA ASP A 122 7.56 -4.75 -16.30
C ASP A 122 6.89 -4.01 -17.47
N MET A 123 6.92 -2.67 -17.47
CA MET A 123 6.34 -1.80 -18.52
C MET A 123 4.83 -1.98 -18.75
N THR A 124 4.10 -2.59 -17.84
CA THR A 124 2.64 -2.75 -17.94
C THR A 124 1.87 -1.49 -17.58
N TYR A 125 2.48 -0.61 -16.80
CA TYR A 125 1.92 0.70 -16.42
C TYR A 125 2.56 1.83 -17.23
N ASP A 126 1.76 2.80 -17.62
CA ASP A 126 2.23 3.97 -18.37
C ASP A 126 2.91 4.99 -17.42
N PRO A 127 4.25 5.17 -17.55
CA PRO A 127 4.97 6.15 -16.73
C PRO A 127 4.53 7.60 -16.94
N THR A 128 3.92 7.93 -18.09
CA THR A 128 3.46 9.30 -18.40
C THR A 128 2.28 9.74 -17.52
N ALA A 129 1.58 8.80 -16.88
CA ALA A 129 0.51 9.10 -15.95
C ALA A 129 1.03 9.55 -14.56
N ALA A 130 2.32 9.30 -14.22
CA ALA A 130 2.86 9.61 -12.90
C ALA A 130 2.70 11.09 -12.49
N PRO A 131 3.02 12.09 -13.33
CA PRO A 131 2.83 13.49 -12.95
C PRO A 131 1.38 13.81 -12.58
N ALA A 132 0.39 13.34 -13.36
CA ALA A 132 -1.02 13.58 -13.10
C ALA A 132 -1.51 12.93 -11.79
N LEU A 133 -1.02 11.73 -11.46
CA LEU A 133 -1.34 11.06 -10.19
C LEU A 133 -0.72 11.80 -9.00
N VAL A 134 0.48 12.33 -9.13
CA VAL A 134 1.16 13.16 -8.12
C VAL A 134 0.41 14.47 -7.93
N ASP A 135 0.05 15.16 -9.01
CA ASP A 135 -0.72 16.41 -8.96
C ASP A 135 -2.07 16.21 -8.29
N LEU A 136 -2.77 15.12 -8.58
CA LEU A 136 -4.03 14.76 -7.93
C LEU A 136 -3.84 14.58 -6.42
N LEU A 137 -2.79 13.83 -6.01
CA LEU A 137 -2.49 13.61 -4.59
C LEU A 137 -2.22 14.93 -3.85
N VAL A 138 -1.45 15.83 -4.46
CA VAL A 138 -1.10 17.14 -3.86
C VAL A 138 -2.31 18.08 -3.83
N ARG A 139 -3.02 18.21 -4.95
CA ARG A 139 -4.16 19.13 -5.10
C ARG A 139 -5.29 18.80 -4.11
N ASP A 140 -5.65 17.52 -4.02
CA ASP A 140 -6.78 17.08 -3.22
C ASP A 140 -6.37 16.62 -1.81
N GLN A 141 -5.07 16.82 -1.47
CA GLN A 141 -4.49 16.46 -0.16
C GLN A 141 -4.79 15.00 0.20
N LEU A 142 -4.55 14.09 -0.76
CA LEU A 142 -4.77 12.66 -0.60
C LEU A 142 -3.57 11.98 0.06
N ASP A 143 -3.82 10.84 0.66
CA ASP A 143 -2.77 9.98 1.24
C ASP A 143 -2.38 8.84 0.30
N MET A 144 -3.29 8.43 -0.59
CA MET A 144 -3.02 7.42 -1.61
C MET A 144 -3.87 7.68 -2.86
N VAL A 145 -3.24 7.56 -4.03
CA VAL A 145 -3.91 7.48 -5.34
C VAL A 145 -3.58 6.14 -5.96
N VAL A 146 -4.60 5.45 -6.48
CA VAL A 146 -4.45 4.15 -7.15
C VAL A 146 -4.69 4.33 -8.65
N GLY A 147 -3.73 3.94 -9.47
CA GLY A 147 -3.93 3.78 -10.91
C GLY A 147 -4.63 2.45 -11.19
N ALA A 148 -5.96 2.47 -11.34
CA ALA A 148 -6.74 1.27 -11.59
C ALA A 148 -6.56 0.80 -13.04
N ARG A 149 -6.33 -0.48 -13.22
CA ARG A 149 -6.14 -1.08 -14.55
C ARG A 149 -7.46 -1.16 -15.28
N VAL A 150 -7.50 -0.51 -16.45
CA VAL A 150 -8.59 -0.69 -17.41
C VAL A 150 -8.07 -1.59 -18.53
N ASP A 151 -8.70 -2.75 -18.70
CA ASP A 151 -8.36 -3.67 -19.78
C ASP A 151 -8.65 -2.99 -21.14
N SER A 152 -7.65 -2.88 -21.98
CA SER A 152 -7.88 -2.60 -23.40
C SER A 152 -8.59 -3.82 -24.01
N GLU A 153 -9.67 -3.60 -24.77
CA GLU A 153 -10.57 -4.66 -25.31
C GLU A 153 -9.88 -5.79 -26.09
N GLU A 154 -8.64 -5.60 -26.53
CA GLU A 154 -7.86 -6.57 -27.29
C GLU A 154 -7.01 -7.54 -26.45
N ALA A 155 -6.83 -7.32 -25.15
CA ALA A 155 -6.10 -8.27 -24.33
C ALA A 155 -7.01 -9.46 -24.03
N ALA A 156 -6.83 -10.56 -24.77
CA ALA A 156 -7.44 -11.87 -24.50
C ALA A 156 -7.01 -12.41 -23.12
N TYR A 157 -7.49 -11.75 -22.07
CA TYR A 157 -7.35 -12.23 -20.70
C TYR A 157 -8.13 -13.53 -20.58
N ARG A 158 -7.48 -14.59 -20.13
CA ARG A 158 -8.14 -15.87 -19.84
C ARG A 158 -9.38 -15.59 -18.99
N ARG A 159 -10.55 -16.01 -19.43
CA ARG A 159 -11.87 -15.75 -18.80
C ARG A 159 -11.88 -15.98 -17.28
N GLY A 160 -11.03 -16.89 -16.78
CA GLY A 160 -10.86 -17.16 -15.35
C GLY A 160 -10.23 -16.02 -14.52
N HIS A 161 -9.36 -15.19 -15.09
CA HIS A 161 -8.75 -14.07 -14.35
C HIS A 161 -9.73 -12.91 -14.12
N ARG A 162 -10.59 -12.60 -15.09
CA ARG A 162 -11.64 -11.55 -14.92
C ARG A 162 -12.64 -11.94 -13.85
N LEU A 163 -13.09 -13.21 -13.87
CA LEU A 163 -14.02 -13.72 -12.85
C LEU A 163 -13.36 -13.71 -11.46
N GLY A 164 -12.08 -14.12 -11.36
CA GLY A 164 -11.32 -14.08 -10.12
C GLY A 164 -11.19 -12.67 -9.56
N ASN A 165 -10.76 -11.69 -10.38
CA ASN A 165 -10.65 -10.29 -9.93
C ASN A 165 -12.00 -9.70 -9.52
N ALA A 166 -13.06 -9.95 -10.29
CA ALA A 166 -14.41 -9.48 -9.95
C ALA A 166 -14.91 -10.09 -8.62
N LEU A 167 -14.65 -11.39 -8.40
CA LEU A 167 -14.99 -12.08 -7.17
C LEU A 167 -14.20 -11.51 -5.98
N PHE A 168 -12.88 -11.32 -6.13
CA PHE A 168 -12.04 -10.75 -5.08
C PHE A 168 -12.45 -9.30 -4.74
N ASN A 169 -12.71 -8.47 -5.73
CA ASN A 169 -13.18 -7.10 -5.52
C ASN A 169 -14.54 -7.10 -4.79
N ARG A 170 -15.47 -7.99 -5.17
CA ARG A 170 -16.77 -8.12 -4.51
C ARG A 170 -16.65 -8.60 -3.06
N ILE A 171 -15.76 -9.57 -2.79
CA ILE A 171 -15.47 -10.04 -1.43
C ILE A 171 -14.87 -8.89 -0.61
N THR A 172 -13.90 -8.18 -1.14
CA THR A 172 -13.26 -7.04 -0.46
C THR A 172 -14.26 -5.93 -0.18
N PHE A 173 -15.14 -5.62 -1.15
CA PHE A 173 -16.23 -4.67 -0.95
C PHE A 173 -17.17 -5.10 0.19
N ALA A 174 -17.60 -6.36 0.19
CA ALA A 174 -18.48 -6.89 1.24
C ALA A 174 -17.81 -6.91 2.63
N MET A 175 -16.50 -7.17 2.67
CA MET A 175 -15.73 -7.28 3.91
C MET A 175 -15.30 -5.92 4.47
N PHE A 176 -14.88 -4.99 3.61
CA PHE A 176 -14.26 -3.73 4.03
C PHE A 176 -15.05 -2.48 3.61
N GLY A 177 -16.14 -2.62 2.82
CA GLY A 177 -16.88 -1.48 2.27
C GLY A 177 -16.02 -0.64 1.32
N SER A 178 -15.06 -1.26 0.63
CA SER A 178 -14.09 -0.57 -0.19
C SER A 178 -14.71 -0.02 -1.48
N PRO A 179 -14.54 1.27 -1.79
CA PRO A 179 -14.93 1.84 -3.06
C PRO A 179 -13.97 1.48 -4.20
N PHE A 180 -12.81 0.88 -3.91
CA PHE A 180 -11.79 0.57 -4.91
C PHE A 180 -12.23 -0.52 -5.87
N LYS A 181 -12.02 -0.26 -7.16
CA LYS A 181 -12.31 -1.20 -8.26
C LYS A 181 -11.14 -2.13 -8.53
N ASP A 182 -9.90 -1.69 -8.23
CA ASP A 182 -8.68 -2.48 -8.42
C ASP A 182 -7.75 -2.45 -7.21
N ILE A 183 -8.02 -3.34 -6.24
CA ILE A 183 -7.24 -3.45 -5.01
C ILE A 183 -5.84 -4.07 -5.21
N PHE A 184 -5.59 -4.69 -6.38
CA PHE A 184 -4.34 -5.35 -6.72
C PHE A 184 -3.48 -4.56 -7.69
N SER A 185 -3.84 -3.31 -8.00
CA SER A 185 -2.98 -2.45 -8.81
C SER A 185 -1.67 -2.19 -8.09
N GLY A 186 -0.55 -2.39 -8.79
CA GLY A 186 0.79 -2.05 -8.34
C GLY A 186 1.16 -0.58 -8.57
N TYR A 187 0.36 0.16 -9.38
CA TYR A 187 0.61 1.57 -9.66
C TYR A 187 -0.08 2.46 -8.63
N ARG A 188 0.69 3.00 -7.71
CA ARG A 188 0.17 3.79 -6.59
C ARG A 188 1.06 4.97 -6.27
N VAL A 189 0.44 6.06 -5.85
CA VAL A 189 1.13 7.23 -5.31
C VAL A 189 0.74 7.40 -3.85
N PHE A 190 1.72 7.65 -2.97
CA PHE A 190 1.52 7.74 -1.54
C PHE A 190 2.07 9.05 -0.97
N SER A 191 1.40 9.59 0.03
CA SER A 191 1.97 10.61 0.90
C SER A 191 3.02 10.02 1.84
N ARG A 192 3.92 10.86 2.36
CA ARG A 192 4.88 10.47 3.40
C ARG A 192 4.18 9.88 4.62
N ARG A 193 3.05 10.45 5.05
CA ARG A 193 2.27 9.95 6.18
C ARG A 193 1.82 8.53 5.96
N PHE A 194 1.29 8.23 4.76
CA PHE A 194 0.91 6.89 4.39
C PHE A 194 2.09 5.93 4.49
N ALA A 195 3.17 6.20 3.74
CA ALA A 195 4.31 5.30 3.63
C ALA A 195 4.98 5.02 4.98
N LYS A 196 5.13 6.03 5.84
CA LYS A 196 5.82 5.89 7.13
C LYS A 196 4.92 5.41 8.28
N SER A 197 3.59 5.37 8.10
CA SER A 197 2.65 4.76 9.05
C SER A 197 2.25 3.34 8.68
N PHE A 198 2.62 2.88 7.48
CA PHE A 198 2.29 1.57 6.97
C PHE A 198 3.25 0.49 7.52
N PRO A 199 2.75 -0.54 8.23
CA PRO A 199 3.60 -1.52 8.90
C PRO A 199 4.21 -2.56 7.97
N ALA A 200 3.69 -2.75 6.73
CA ALA A 200 4.13 -3.70 5.71
C ALA A 200 4.40 -5.12 6.30
N ALA A 201 3.35 -5.78 6.77
CA ALA A 201 3.46 -7.08 7.41
C ALA A 201 3.56 -8.24 6.40
N SER A 202 2.94 -8.09 5.23
CA SER A 202 2.95 -9.10 4.16
C SER A 202 4.32 -9.20 3.49
N SER A 203 4.67 -10.42 3.05
CA SER A 203 5.95 -10.68 2.38
C SER A 203 5.84 -10.79 0.86
N GLY A 204 4.66 -11.11 0.30
CA GLY A 204 4.44 -11.41 -1.11
C GLY A 204 3.58 -10.37 -1.85
N PHE A 205 2.86 -10.84 -2.87
CA PHE A 205 1.96 -10.02 -3.71
C PHE A 205 0.68 -9.57 -3.00
N GLU A 206 0.42 -10.09 -1.82
CA GLU A 206 -0.68 -9.62 -0.95
C GLU A 206 -0.46 -8.21 -0.42
N ILE A 207 0.72 -7.62 -0.65
CA ILE A 207 1.07 -6.28 -0.18
C ILE A 207 0.15 -5.20 -0.76
N GLU A 208 -0.32 -5.34 -2.01
CA GLU A 208 -1.26 -4.39 -2.63
C GLU A 208 -2.60 -4.35 -1.89
N ALA A 209 -3.11 -5.52 -1.50
CA ALA A 209 -4.31 -5.62 -0.69
C ALA A 209 -4.09 -5.03 0.72
N GLU A 210 -2.92 -5.26 1.32
CA GLU A 210 -2.57 -4.70 2.63
C GLU A 210 -2.48 -3.17 2.60
N LEU A 211 -1.92 -2.58 1.54
CA LEU A 211 -1.90 -1.12 1.33
C LEU A 211 -3.33 -0.55 1.28
N THR A 212 -4.23 -1.20 0.55
CA THR A 212 -5.64 -0.78 0.48
C THR A 212 -6.34 -0.91 1.83
N VAL A 213 -6.16 -2.04 2.53
CA VAL A 213 -6.75 -2.26 3.85
C VAL A 213 -6.22 -1.27 4.88
N HIS A 214 -4.94 -0.89 4.83
CA HIS A 214 -4.38 0.14 5.70
C HIS A 214 -5.05 1.50 5.49
N ALA A 215 -5.26 1.90 4.24
CA ALA A 215 -5.99 3.14 3.92
C ALA A 215 -7.41 3.15 4.49
N LEU A 216 -8.12 2.03 4.35
CA LEU A 216 -9.50 1.86 4.84
C LEU A 216 -9.58 1.81 6.37
N ASP A 217 -8.65 1.09 7.02
CA ASP A 217 -8.57 0.94 8.47
C ASP A 217 -8.37 2.29 9.18
N LEU A 218 -7.51 3.15 8.63
CA LEU A 218 -7.26 4.50 9.14
C LEU A 218 -8.22 5.57 8.58
N LYS A 219 -9.11 5.23 7.64
CA LYS A 219 -9.99 6.17 6.94
C LYS A 219 -9.22 7.31 6.29
N LEU A 220 -8.11 6.97 5.60
CA LEU A 220 -7.29 7.93 4.89
C LEU A 220 -7.99 8.45 3.64
N ARG A 221 -7.61 9.64 3.19
CA ARG A 221 -8.12 10.22 1.93
C ARG A 221 -7.47 9.49 0.75
N THR A 222 -8.28 8.89 -0.11
CA THR A 222 -7.81 8.12 -1.25
C THR A 222 -8.67 8.38 -2.47
N ASP A 223 -8.06 8.24 -3.64
CA ASP A 223 -8.77 8.27 -4.92
C ASP A 223 -8.24 7.19 -5.86
N GLU A 224 -9.00 6.89 -6.93
CA GLU A 224 -8.69 5.88 -7.91
C GLU A 224 -8.89 6.44 -9.32
N VAL A 225 -7.83 6.39 -10.13
CA VAL A 225 -7.82 6.88 -11.51
C VAL A 225 -7.74 5.70 -12.48
N PRO A 226 -8.68 5.54 -13.41
CA PRO A 226 -8.61 4.49 -14.41
C PRO A 226 -7.46 4.77 -15.39
N LEU A 227 -6.54 3.83 -15.54
CA LEU A 227 -5.38 3.93 -16.42
C LEU A 227 -5.31 2.75 -17.38
N PRO A 228 -4.86 2.97 -18.62
CA PRO A 228 -4.62 1.88 -19.56
C PRO A 228 -3.57 0.93 -19.00
N TYR A 229 -3.81 -0.38 -19.16
CA TYR A 229 -2.88 -1.42 -18.74
C TYR A 229 -2.31 -2.12 -19.97
N GLY A 230 -0.99 -2.00 -20.16
CA GLY A 230 -0.28 -2.53 -21.32
C GLY A 230 -0.12 -4.06 -21.29
N ARG A 231 0.15 -4.65 -22.44
CA ARG A 231 0.58 -6.04 -22.54
C ARG A 231 2.02 -6.16 -22.06
N ARG A 232 2.32 -7.20 -21.31
CA ARG A 232 3.72 -7.55 -21.03
C ARG A 232 4.44 -7.91 -22.34
N PRO A 233 5.68 -7.47 -22.52
CA PRO A 233 6.53 -7.94 -23.61
C PRO A 233 6.62 -9.46 -23.61
N GLU A 234 6.78 -10.09 -24.79
CA GLU A 234 6.77 -11.54 -24.98
C GLU A 234 7.82 -12.28 -24.13
N ASN A 235 8.90 -11.60 -23.76
CA ASN A 235 9.99 -12.14 -22.95
C ASN A 235 9.80 -11.96 -21.42
N SER A 236 8.67 -11.37 -20.96
CA SER A 236 8.35 -11.22 -19.54
C SER A 236 7.21 -12.15 -19.15
N HIS A 237 7.48 -13.11 -18.25
CA HIS A 237 6.49 -14.09 -17.80
C HIS A 237 5.82 -13.66 -16.48
N SER A 238 4.49 -13.85 -16.41
CA SER A 238 3.76 -13.66 -15.14
C SER A 238 4.28 -14.63 -14.09
N LYS A 239 4.71 -14.10 -12.95
CA LYS A 239 5.22 -14.86 -11.81
C LYS A 239 4.09 -15.42 -10.93
N LEU A 240 2.81 -15.08 -11.23
CA LEU A 240 1.62 -15.53 -10.50
C LEU A 240 1.17 -16.92 -10.99
N LYS A 241 1.07 -17.88 -10.08
CA LYS A 241 0.46 -19.21 -10.31
C LYS A 241 -1.02 -19.18 -9.91
N THR A 242 -1.92 -19.14 -10.90
CA THR A 242 -3.34 -18.78 -10.77
C THR A 242 -4.08 -19.41 -9.59
N TYR A 243 -4.02 -20.74 -9.42
CA TYR A 243 -4.79 -21.41 -8.34
C TYR A 243 -4.14 -21.29 -6.97
N ARG A 244 -2.84 -21.48 -6.89
CA ARG A 244 -2.09 -21.45 -5.61
C ARG A 244 -2.04 -20.03 -5.04
N ASP A 245 -1.84 -19.04 -5.90
CA ASP A 245 -1.76 -17.64 -5.47
C ASP A 245 -3.16 -17.09 -5.20
N GLY A 246 -4.20 -17.53 -5.93
CA GLY A 246 -5.59 -17.21 -5.65
C GLY A 246 -6.02 -17.69 -4.25
N ALA A 247 -5.69 -18.93 -3.88
CA ALA A 247 -5.96 -19.45 -2.54
C ALA A 247 -5.19 -18.68 -1.45
N ARG A 248 -3.92 -18.32 -1.71
CA ARG A 248 -3.11 -17.49 -0.81
C ARG A 248 -3.72 -16.10 -0.62
N ILE A 249 -4.13 -15.46 -1.70
CA ILE A 249 -4.78 -14.14 -1.65
C ILE A 249 -6.08 -14.22 -0.85
N LEU A 250 -6.94 -15.21 -1.11
CA LEU A 250 -8.18 -15.40 -0.35
C LEU A 250 -7.89 -15.61 1.15
N TRP A 251 -6.93 -16.46 1.48
CA TRP A 251 -6.49 -16.67 2.87
C TRP A 251 -6.01 -15.38 3.52
N THR A 252 -5.23 -14.57 2.79
CA THR A 252 -4.74 -13.29 3.26
C THR A 252 -5.88 -12.30 3.50
N LEU A 253 -6.88 -12.21 2.59
CA LEU A 253 -8.07 -11.39 2.79
C LEU A 253 -8.88 -11.81 4.01
N VAL A 254 -9.08 -13.10 4.23
CA VAL A 254 -9.76 -13.63 5.43
C VAL A 254 -8.98 -13.26 6.70
N ASN A 255 -7.64 -13.41 6.70
CA ASN A 255 -6.81 -13.02 7.83
C ASN A 255 -6.83 -11.50 8.08
N MET A 256 -6.82 -10.69 7.01
CA MET A 256 -6.96 -9.23 7.13
C MET A 256 -8.33 -8.84 7.67
N TYR A 257 -9.42 -9.47 7.20
CA TYR A 257 -10.75 -9.24 7.74
C TYR A 257 -10.83 -9.57 9.23
N ARG A 258 -10.29 -10.74 9.62
CA ARG A 258 -10.18 -11.14 11.03
C ARG A 258 -9.38 -10.14 11.87
N ALA A 259 -8.35 -9.52 11.30
CA ALA A 259 -7.52 -8.54 12.00
C ALA A 259 -8.14 -7.14 12.08
N VAL A 260 -8.92 -6.72 11.07
CA VAL A 260 -9.51 -5.38 10.98
C VAL A 260 -10.92 -5.32 11.60
N GLN A 261 -11.71 -6.38 11.44
CA GLN A 261 -13.09 -6.46 11.95
C GLN A 261 -13.33 -7.77 12.74
N PRO A 262 -12.56 -8.00 13.80
CA PRO A 262 -12.60 -9.28 14.50
C PRO A 262 -13.95 -9.58 15.14
N LEU A 263 -14.62 -8.58 15.71
CA LEU A 263 -15.93 -8.78 16.33
C LEU A 263 -16.98 -9.26 15.31
N ARG A 264 -16.95 -8.73 14.07
CA ARG A 264 -17.86 -9.23 13.00
C ARG A 264 -17.48 -10.64 12.59
N PHE A 265 -16.19 -10.94 12.40
CA PHE A 265 -15.71 -12.25 11.99
C PHE A 265 -16.07 -13.34 13.00
N TYR A 266 -15.65 -13.17 14.24
CA TYR A 266 -15.93 -14.15 15.31
C TYR A 266 -17.39 -14.15 15.73
N GLY A 267 -18.08 -13.01 15.66
CA GLY A 267 -19.49 -12.87 15.95
C GLY A 267 -20.38 -13.65 14.99
N LEU A 268 -20.05 -13.67 13.69
CA LEU A 268 -20.76 -14.51 12.71
C LEU A 268 -20.59 -15.99 13.00
N ILE A 269 -19.38 -16.43 13.37
CA ILE A 269 -19.13 -17.83 13.78
C ILE A 269 -19.89 -18.17 15.05
N ALA A 270 -19.85 -17.26 16.03
CA ALA A 270 -20.58 -17.44 17.29
C ALA A 270 -22.09 -17.54 17.06
N ALA A 271 -22.65 -16.67 16.21
CA ALA A 271 -24.08 -16.70 15.86
C ALA A 271 -24.48 -18.01 15.16
N ALA A 272 -23.65 -18.49 14.22
CA ALA A 272 -23.91 -19.77 13.53
C ALA A 272 -23.89 -20.94 14.51
N LEU A 273 -22.90 -21.00 15.41
CA LEU A 273 -22.82 -22.04 16.45
C LEU A 273 -23.98 -21.95 17.45
N PHE A 274 -24.36 -20.74 17.85
CA PHE A 274 -25.51 -20.49 18.71
C PHE A 274 -26.81 -21.03 18.11
N LEU A 275 -27.08 -20.70 16.84
CA LEU A 275 -28.25 -21.20 16.14
C LEU A 275 -28.21 -22.72 15.95
N ALA A 276 -27.06 -23.29 15.66
CA ALA A 276 -26.87 -24.74 15.57
C ALA A 276 -27.17 -25.43 16.93
N SER A 277 -26.69 -24.86 18.04
CA SER A 277 -26.97 -25.35 19.39
C SER A 277 -28.46 -25.32 19.70
N LEU A 278 -29.16 -24.21 19.39
CA LEU A 278 -30.60 -24.10 19.58
C LEU A 278 -31.36 -25.12 18.73
N GLY A 279 -30.93 -25.33 17.46
CA GLY A 279 -31.52 -26.36 16.60
C GLY A 279 -31.37 -27.78 17.16
N LEU A 280 -30.24 -28.10 17.81
CA LEU A 280 -30.02 -29.38 18.51
C LEU A 280 -30.84 -29.48 19.82
N ALA A 281 -31.01 -28.35 20.53
CA ALA A 281 -31.76 -28.31 21.79
C ALA A 281 -33.27 -28.41 21.61
N ALA A 282 -33.81 -27.80 20.55
CA ALA A 282 -35.26 -27.69 20.34
C ALA A 282 -36.03 -29.02 20.44
N PRO A 283 -35.63 -30.10 19.75
CA PRO A 283 -36.35 -31.39 19.86
C PRO A 283 -36.17 -32.04 21.23
N ILE A 284 -35.11 -31.72 21.97
CA ILE A 284 -34.89 -32.25 23.33
C ILE A 284 -35.82 -31.57 24.32
N ILE A 285 -35.92 -30.21 24.20
CA ILE A 285 -36.83 -29.43 25.03
C ILE A 285 -38.29 -29.81 24.77
N GLN A 286 -38.69 -30.03 23.51
CA GLN A 286 -40.02 -30.47 23.17
C GLN A 286 -40.34 -31.83 23.81
N THR A 287 -39.45 -32.85 23.65
CA THR A 287 -39.64 -34.16 24.26
C THR A 287 -39.72 -34.07 25.78
N TYR A 288 -38.90 -33.23 26.42
CA TYR A 288 -38.95 -33.03 27.86
C TYR A 288 -40.28 -32.42 28.32
N LEU A 289 -40.82 -31.46 27.60
CA LEU A 289 -42.12 -30.84 27.94
C LEU A 289 -43.30 -31.84 27.77
N GLU A 290 -43.18 -32.79 26.85
CA GLU A 290 -44.20 -33.80 26.60
C GLU A 290 -44.11 -35.01 27.55
N THR A 291 -42.90 -35.43 27.94
CA THR A 291 -42.69 -36.72 28.63
C THR A 291 -42.01 -36.55 30.02
N GLY A 292 -41.44 -35.42 30.35
CA GLY A 292 -40.61 -35.19 31.54
C GLY A 292 -39.26 -35.89 31.49
N LEU A 293 -38.87 -36.48 30.35
CA LEU A 293 -37.65 -37.27 30.20
C LEU A 293 -36.72 -36.69 29.13
N VAL A 294 -35.40 -36.96 29.26
CA VAL A 294 -34.36 -36.57 28.26
C VAL A 294 -33.76 -37.84 27.63
N PRO A 295 -34.45 -38.51 26.71
CA PRO A 295 -34.00 -39.78 26.13
C PRO A 295 -32.76 -39.59 25.23
N ARG A 296 -32.52 -38.40 24.67
CA ARG A 296 -31.40 -38.07 23.78
C ARG A 296 -30.27 -37.38 24.55
N PHE A 297 -29.82 -37.98 25.66
CA PHE A 297 -28.79 -37.41 26.54
C PHE A 297 -27.46 -37.02 25.81
N PRO A 298 -26.90 -37.84 24.88
CA PRO A 298 -25.71 -37.46 24.11
C PRO A 298 -25.91 -36.17 23.26
N THR A 299 -27.11 -35.98 22.69
CA THR A 299 -27.44 -34.77 21.91
C THR A 299 -27.57 -33.54 22.83
N ALA A 300 -28.07 -33.71 24.04
CA ALA A 300 -28.12 -32.62 25.02
C ALA A 300 -26.73 -32.16 25.41
N ILE A 301 -25.78 -33.08 25.65
CA ILE A 301 -24.37 -32.73 25.91
C ILE A 301 -23.75 -32.04 24.71
N LEU A 302 -23.98 -32.55 23.50
CA LEU A 302 -23.46 -31.92 22.27
C LEU A 302 -23.99 -30.49 22.09
N SER A 303 -25.30 -30.28 22.31
CA SER A 303 -25.92 -28.95 22.24
C SER A 303 -25.26 -27.97 23.23
N ALA A 304 -25.09 -28.42 24.51
CA ALA A 304 -24.42 -27.59 25.50
C ALA A 304 -22.96 -27.27 25.14
N ALA A 305 -22.21 -28.25 24.62
CA ALA A 305 -20.83 -28.06 24.16
C ALA A 305 -20.72 -27.06 23.00
N VAL A 306 -21.66 -27.17 22.01
CA VAL A 306 -21.72 -26.22 20.89
C VAL A 306 -22.09 -24.80 21.37
N MET A 307 -23.00 -24.67 22.34
CA MET A 307 -23.33 -23.39 22.97
C MET A 307 -22.11 -22.77 23.67
N GLN A 308 -21.38 -23.60 24.43
CA GLN A 308 -20.16 -23.13 25.11
C GLN A 308 -19.10 -22.65 24.08
N LEU A 309 -18.95 -23.37 22.97
CA LEU A 309 -18.05 -22.96 21.87
C LEU A 309 -18.50 -21.63 21.23
N ALA A 310 -19.81 -21.40 21.08
CA ALA A 310 -20.36 -20.14 20.57
C ALA A 310 -19.99 -18.96 21.49
N VAL A 311 -20.14 -19.15 22.80
CA VAL A 311 -19.75 -18.12 23.79
C VAL A 311 -18.25 -17.86 23.76
N LEU A 312 -17.42 -18.92 23.66
CA LEU A 312 -15.96 -18.77 23.53
C LEU A 312 -15.57 -17.99 22.27
N MET A 313 -16.21 -18.24 21.13
CA MET A 313 -15.96 -17.48 19.89
C MET A 313 -16.33 -16.00 20.05
N LEU A 314 -17.43 -15.69 20.72
CA LEU A 314 -17.82 -14.31 20.99
C LEU A 314 -16.79 -13.61 21.91
N VAL A 315 -16.36 -14.26 22.98
CA VAL A 315 -15.33 -13.73 23.91
C VAL A 315 -14.01 -13.51 23.17
N CYS A 316 -13.57 -14.48 22.35
CA CYS A 316 -12.40 -14.31 21.47
C CYS A 316 -12.54 -13.08 20.56
N GLY A 317 -13.72 -12.90 19.96
CA GLY A 317 -14.03 -11.72 19.13
C GLY A 317 -13.84 -10.41 19.86
N LEU A 318 -14.38 -10.30 21.09
CA LEU A 318 -14.26 -9.10 21.93
C LEU A 318 -12.79 -8.81 22.32
N ILE A 319 -12.03 -9.84 22.71
CA ILE A 319 -10.61 -9.67 23.08
C ILE A 319 -9.79 -9.21 21.86
N VAL A 320 -9.96 -9.87 20.73
CA VAL A 320 -9.20 -9.53 19.51
C VAL A 320 -9.60 -8.14 19.00
N ASP A 321 -10.87 -7.73 19.16
CA ASP A 321 -11.36 -6.38 18.78
C ASP A 321 -10.68 -5.29 19.63
N ALA A 322 -10.58 -5.50 20.92
CA ALA A 322 -9.87 -4.57 21.83
C ALA A 322 -8.38 -4.44 21.44
N VAL A 323 -7.70 -5.57 21.16
CA VAL A 323 -6.29 -5.56 20.71
C VAL A 323 -6.14 -4.87 19.34
N SER A 324 -7.07 -5.11 18.42
CA SER A 324 -7.04 -4.48 17.09
C SER A 324 -7.29 -2.98 17.17
N GLY A 325 -8.17 -2.53 18.09
CA GLY A 325 -8.37 -1.12 18.41
C GLY A 325 -7.06 -0.44 18.81
N GLY A 326 -6.35 -1.00 19.78
CA GLY A 326 -5.05 -0.46 20.23
C GLY A 326 -3.99 -0.41 19.09
N ARG A 327 -3.95 -1.43 18.21
CA ARG A 327 -3.06 -1.40 17.03
C ARG A 327 -3.44 -0.29 16.05
N ARG A 328 -4.74 -0.04 15.84
CA ARG A 328 -5.23 1.04 14.98
C ARG A 328 -4.88 2.41 15.56
N GLU A 329 -5.01 2.58 16.87
CA GLU A 329 -4.60 3.81 17.58
C GLU A 329 -3.11 4.08 17.42
N MET A 330 -2.24 3.08 17.59
CA MET A 330 -0.80 3.23 17.39
C MET A 330 -0.45 3.65 15.95
N LYS A 331 -1.07 3.05 14.93
CA LYS A 331 -0.88 3.44 13.53
C LYS A 331 -1.33 4.89 13.31
N ARG A 332 -2.48 5.27 13.89
CA ARG A 332 -3.03 6.62 13.78
C ARG A 332 -2.14 7.66 14.48
N MET A 333 -1.63 7.35 15.65
CA MET A 333 -0.66 8.22 16.34
C MET A 333 0.58 8.43 15.48
N ARG A 334 1.15 7.35 14.93
CA ARG A 334 2.29 7.46 14.02
C ARG A 334 1.99 8.31 12.79
N TYR A 335 0.81 8.17 12.20
CA TYR A 335 0.36 9.00 11.09
C TYR A 335 0.27 10.48 11.48
N LEU A 336 -0.23 10.80 12.68
CA LEU A 336 -0.39 12.18 13.17
C LEU A 336 0.94 12.86 13.53
N GLU A 337 1.95 12.10 13.94
CA GLU A 337 3.31 12.60 14.21
C GLU A 337 4.02 13.11 12.94
N LEU A 338 3.61 12.62 11.77
CA LEU A 338 4.26 12.94 10.50
C LEU A 338 3.69 14.24 9.91
N LYS A 339 4.58 15.04 9.34
CA LYS A 339 4.20 16.30 8.69
C LYS A 339 3.29 16.04 7.48
N ALA A 340 2.20 16.82 7.36
CA ALA A 340 1.36 16.82 6.18
C ALA A 340 2.09 17.38 4.97
N LEU A 341 1.69 16.97 3.76
CA LEU A 341 2.04 17.67 2.54
C LEU A 341 1.57 19.13 2.65
N ALA A 342 2.44 20.06 2.30
CA ALA A 342 2.01 21.46 2.22
C ALA A 342 0.94 21.61 1.12
N PRO A 343 -0.14 22.36 1.35
CA PRO A 343 -1.09 22.66 0.28
C PRO A 343 -0.37 23.42 -0.84
N PRO A 344 -0.78 23.25 -2.11
CA PRO A 344 -0.24 24.02 -3.22
C PRO A 344 -0.38 25.52 -2.90
N SER A 345 0.68 26.29 -3.13
CA SER A 345 0.62 27.75 -2.97
C SER A 345 -0.49 28.30 -3.89
N ARG A 346 -1.37 29.15 -3.34
CA ARG A 346 -2.50 29.76 -4.11
C ARG A 346 -2.04 30.61 -5.29
N ASP A 347 -0.74 30.87 -5.40
CA ASP A 347 -0.14 31.75 -6.41
C ASP A 347 0.51 31.03 -7.60
N GLN A 348 0.43 29.68 -7.67
CA GLN A 348 0.91 28.96 -8.85
C GLN A 348 -0.24 28.81 -9.86
N PRO A 349 -0.13 29.41 -11.08
CA PRO A 349 -1.09 29.14 -12.14
C PRO A 349 -1.06 27.65 -12.49
N PRO A 350 -2.20 27.05 -12.90
CA PRO A 350 -2.23 25.65 -13.31
C PRO A 350 -1.21 25.44 -14.43
N ALA A 351 -0.38 24.41 -14.29
CA ALA A 351 0.56 24.00 -15.32
C ALA A 351 -0.25 23.68 -16.60
N ARG A 352 0.07 24.39 -17.68
CA ARG A 352 -0.55 24.24 -19.00
C ARG A 352 -0.02 22.98 -19.69
#